data_1c83ce9e36c9806af6b00f9d128fb33a
#
_entry.id   1c83ce9e36c9806af6b00f9d128fb33a
#
_cell.length_a   1.000
_cell.length_b   1.000
_cell.length_c   1.000
_cell.angle_alpha   90.00
_cell.angle_beta   90.00
_cell.angle_gamma   90.00
#
_symmetry.space_group_name_H-M   'P 1'
#
loop_
_entity.id
_entity.type
_entity.pdbx_description
1 polymer ?
#
loop_
_entity_poly.entity_id
_entity_poly.type
_entity_poly.pdbx_seq_one_letter_code
_entity_poly.pdbx_strand_id
1 'polypeptide(L)'
;MDTAEARAILGLHGRADPEEARLAFRRLLREAHPDRNDASDAAARTRAIVGAYRALRDAPTADPIIEAAAEHETTAADDDDGITLVHADTIGIALPADEAFTVLLEVAHRIGDVTYLDRQNELLEALLRTEQGVTVSMVISLQGRASGVTEAFVTLEALDAARGALPLVADVTALLVSHARQVLAGR
;
A
#
# COMPACT_ATOMS: atom_id res chain seq x y z
N MET A 1 4.16 16.49 10.20
CA MET A 1 5.51 16.27 9.63
C MET A 1 5.60 17.12 8.38
N ASP A 2 6.66 17.89 8.24
CA ASP A 2 6.95 18.70 7.05
C ASP A 2 7.53 17.82 5.93
N THR A 3 7.32 18.20 4.66
CA THR A 3 7.83 17.46 3.49
C THR A 3 9.35 17.40 3.43
N ALA A 4 10.06 18.40 3.95
CA ALA A 4 11.53 18.41 4.05
C ALA A 4 12.02 17.37 5.08
N GLU A 5 11.39 17.31 6.24
CA GLU A 5 11.65 16.32 7.27
C GLU A 5 11.32 14.90 6.78
N ALA A 6 10.21 14.73 6.09
CA ALA A 6 9.80 13.47 5.50
C ALA A 6 10.82 12.95 4.47
N ARG A 7 11.34 13.83 3.60
CA ARG A 7 12.42 13.48 2.67
C ARG A 7 13.70 13.06 3.39
N ALA A 8 14.07 13.77 4.44
CA ALA A 8 15.25 13.45 5.23
C ALA A 8 15.15 12.06 5.87
N ILE A 9 13.97 11.70 6.42
CA ILE A 9 13.71 10.37 7.01
C ILE A 9 13.81 9.27 5.96
N LEU A 10 13.29 9.49 4.74
CA LEU A 10 13.36 8.52 3.65
C LEU A 10 14.72 8.52 2.92
N GLY A 11 15.64 9.43 3.28
CA GLY A 11 16.94 9.55 2.63
C GLY A 11 16.87 10.05 1.19
N LEU A 12 15.85 10.87 0.89
CA LEU A 12 15.61 11.43 -0.44
C LEU A 12 16.25 12.80 -0.57
N HIS A 13 16.96 13.02 -1.68
CA HIS A 13 17.64 14.27 -1.97
C HIS A 13 16.92 15.03 -3.10
N GLY A 14 16.64 16.32 -2.88
CA GLY A 14 16.00 17.16 -3.88
C GLY A 14 14.50 16.91 -4.03
N ARG A 15 13.99 17.11 -5.24
CA ARG A 15 12.60 16.82 -5.60
C ARG A 15 12.50 15.32 -5.88
N ALA A 16 12.03 14.57 -4.90
CA ALA A 16 11.88 13.13 -5.04
C ALA A 16 10.71 12.80 -5.96
N ASP A 17 10.95 11.92 -6.93
CA ASP A 17 9.90 11.27 -7.69
C ASP A 17 9.06 10.39 -6.75
N PRO A 18 7.73 10.29 -6.94
CA PRO A 18 6.88 9.36 -6.22
C PRO A 18 7.40 7.91 -6.20
N GLU A 19 8.00 7.45 -7.30
CA GLU A 19 8.65 6.13 -7.38
C GLU A 19 9.86 6.02 -6.46
N GLU A 20 10.72 7.03 -6.42
CA GLU A 20 11.88 7.06 -5.51
C GLU A 20 11.43 7.02 -4.05
N ALA A 21 10.36 7.76 -3.72
CA ALA A 21 9.79 7.76 -2.39
C ALA A 21 9.23 6.37 -2.00
N ARG A 22 8.57 5.67 -2.92
CA ARG A 22 8.09 4.30 -2.73
C ARG A 22 9.25 3.31 -2.51
N LEU A 23 10.28 3.38 -3.33
CA LEU A 23 11.45 2.50 -3.23
C LEU A 23 12.20 2.72 -1.91
N ALA A 24 12.40 3.99 -1.52
CA ALA A 24 13.04 4.35 -0.25
C ALA A 24 12.23 3.85 0.95
N PHE A 25 10.91 4.04 0.92
CA PHE A 25 9.99 3.56 1.94
C PHE A 25 10.12 2.05 2.16
N ARG A 26 10.02 1.26 1.08
CA ARG A 26 10.11 -0.21 1.16
C ARG A 26 11.46 -0.69 1.69
N ARG A 27 12.55 -0.09 1.22
CA ARG A 27 13.90 -0.42 1.68
C ARG A 27 14.03 -0.19 3.18
N LEU A 28 13.65 1.01 3.65
CA LEU A 28 13.76 1.40 5.05
C LEU A 28 12.83 0.58 5.96
N LEU A 29 11.63 0.23 5.48
CA LEU A 29 10.71 -0.61 6.22
C LEU A 29 11.29 -2.00 6.48
N ARG A 30 11.94 -2.61 5.48
CA ARG A 30 12.63 -3.91 5.64
C ARG A 30 13.84 -3.82 6.57
N GLU A 31 14.57 -2.72 6.52
CA GLU A 31 15.72 -2.49 7.42
C GLU A 31 15.28 -2.27 8.87
N ALA A 32 14.10 -1.65 9.07
CA ALA A 32 13.53 -1.37 10.38
C ALA A 32 12.72 -2.54 10.96
N HIS A 33 12.59 -3.68 10.23
CA HIS A 33 11.78 -4.81 10.67
C HIS A 33 12.27 -5.39 11.99
N PRO A 34 11.38 -5.63 13.00
CA PRO A 34 11.78 -6.13 14.32
C PRO A 34 12.44 -7.51 14.30
N ASP A 35 12.10 -8.38 13.33
CA ASP A 35 12.74 -9.70 13.15
C ASP A 35 14.19 -9.60 12.66
N ARG A 36 14.58 -8.48 12.11
CA ARG A 36 15.93 -8.23 11.58
C ARG A 36 16.72 -7.23 12.43
N ASN A 37 16.03 -6.52 13.29
CA ASN A 37 16.61 -5.45 14.08
C ASN A 37 16.09 -5.53 15.52
N ASP A 38 16.84 -6.18 16.39
CA ASP A 38 16.56 -6.27 17.83
C ASP A 38 16.69 -4.93 18.57
N ALA A 39 16.87 -3.83 17.84
CA ALA A 39 16.98 -2.52 18.44
C ALA A 39 15.65 -2.10 19.08
N SER A 40 15.74 -1.61 20.31
CA SER A 40 14.60 -1.14 21.12
C SER A 40 13.83 0.02 20.48
N ASP A 41 14.34 0.61 19.38
CA ASP A 41 13.74 1.72 18.63
C ASP A 41 13.13 1.31 17.29
N ALA A 42 13.15 0.01 16.92
CA ALA A 42 12.64 -0.49 15.65
C ALA A 42 11.19 -0.05 15.39
N ALA A 43 10.32 -0.15 16.40
CA ALA A 43 8.92 0.29 16.28
C ALA A 43 8.78 1.82 16.11
N ALA A 44 9.63 2.61 16.77
CA ALA A 44 9.63 4.06 16.62
C ALA A 44 10.13 4.46 15.21
N ARG A 45 11.14 3.76 14.72
CA ARG A 45 11.72 3.95 13.39
C ARG A 45 10.72 3.60 12.29
N THR A 46 10.03 2.47 12.42
CA THR A 46 8.95 2.08 11.51
C THR A 46 7.86 3.14 11.43
N ARG A 47 7.38 3.64 12.57
CA ARG A 47 6.39 4.74 12.61
C ARG A 47 6.88 6.01 11.93
N ALA A 48 8.15 6.38 12.13
CA ALA A 48 8.73 7.54 11.48
C ALA A 48 8.79 7.39 9.95
N ILE A 49 9.18 6.21 9.46
CA ILE A 49 9.24 5.88 8.03
C ILE A 49 7.84 5.94 7.40
N VAL A 50 6.84 5.31 8.03
CA VAL A 50 5.44 5.33 7.56
C VAL A 50 4.89 6.76 7.55
N GLY A 51 5.11 7.52 8.63
CA GLY A 51 4.69 8.92 8.72
C GLY A 51 5.33 9.82 7.66
N ALA A 52 6.61 9.58 7.36
CA ALA A 52 7.35 10.32 6.33
C ALA A 52 6.80 10.04 4.92
N TYR A 53 6.56 8.77 4.61
CA TYR A 53 5.99 8.41 3.32
C TYR A 53 4.58 8.99 3.13
N ARG A 54 3.72 8.92 4.16
CA ARG A 54 2.39 9.55 4.15
C ARG A 54 2.48 11.05 3.91
N ALA A 55 3.37 11.77 4.61
CA ALA A 55 3.53 13.20 4.47
C ALA A 55 3.97 13.63 3.06
N LEU A 56 4.78 12.83 2.38
CA LEU A 56 5.20 13.10 1.00
C LEU A 56 4.08 12.80 -0.01
N ARG A 57 3.33 11.75 0.20
CA ARG A 57 2.21 11.38 -0.66
C ARG A 57 1.06 12.41 -0.58
N ASP A 58 0.75 12.87 0.64
CA ASP A 58 -0.35 13.80 0.89
C ASP A 58 0.05 15.27 0.66
N ALA A 59 1.33 15.52 0.33
CA ALA A 59 1.79 16.86 0.00
C ALA A 59 1.15 17.31 -1.32
N PRO A 60 0.54 18.53 -1.36
CA PRO A 60 0.01 19.06 -2.60
C PRO A 60 1.15 19.15 -3.63
N THR A 61 1.05 18.41 -4.72
CA THR A 61 1.98 18.50 -5.86
C THR A 61 1.78 19.86 -6.50
N ALA A 62 2.69 20.78 -6.19
CA ALA A 62 2.69 22.13 -6.78
C ALA A 62 3.29 22.10 -8.20
N ASP A 63 2.74 21.28 -9.10
CA ASP A 63 3.02 21.37 -10.54
C ASP A 63 1.91 20.74 -11.38
N PRO A 64 1.42 21.46 -12.40
CA PRO A 64 0.31 21.04 -13.26
C PRO A 64 0.73 20.05 -14.37
N ILE A 65 1.83 19.29 -14.22
CA ILE A 65 2.31 18.38 -15.27
C ILE A 65 1.74 16.95 -15.12
N ILE A 66 0.93 16.68 -14.09
CA ILE A 66 0.27 15.38 -13.90
C ILE A 66 -1.24 15.44 -14.27
N GLU A 67 -1.68 16.46 -15.00
CA GLU A 67 -3.04 16.45 -15.58
C GLU A 67 -3.19 15.53 -16.80
N ALA A 68 -2.10 15.01 -17.36
CA ALA A 68 -2.17 14.17 -18.54
C ALA A 68 -2.23 12.65 -18.26
N ALA A 69 -2.14 12.21 -17.00
CA ALA A 69 -2.30 10.80 -16.61
C ALA A 69 -3.56 10.54 -15.77
N ALA A 70 -4.33 11.56 -15.46
CA ALA A 70 -5.58 11.45 -14.68
C ALA A 70 -6.84 11.32 -15.54
N GLU A 71 -6.72 11.23 -16.88
CA GLU A 71 -7.84 10.94 -17.78
C GLU A 71 -7.94 9.44 -18.14
N HIS A 72 -7.63 8.55 -17.22
CA HIS A 72 -8.21 7.21 -17.28
C HIS A 72 -9.40 7.19 -16.33
N GLU A 73 -10.52 7.37 -16.97
CA GLU A 73 -11.88 7.26 -16.50
C GLU A 73 -12.02 6.46 -15.21
N THR A 74 -12.46 7.18 -14.18
CA THR A 74 -13.27 6.64 -13.10
C THR A 74 -14.44 5.89 -13.74
N THR A 75 -14.29 4.63 -14.08
CA THR A 75 -15.42 3.73 -14.12
C THR A 75 -15.80 3.49 -12.66
N ALA A 76 -16.52 4.49 -12.11
CA ALA A 76 -17.42 4.23 -11.00
C ALA A 76 -18.45 3.22 -11.53
N ALA A 77 -18.14 1.95 -11.42
CA ALA A 77 -19.17 0.95 -11.31
C ALA A 77 -19.82 1.26 -9.96
N ASP A 78 -21.02 1.79 -10.01
CA ASP A 78 -21.99 1.83 -8.92
C ASP A 78 -22.29 0.37 -8.51
N ASP A 79 -21.37 -0.26 -7.82
CA ASP A 79 -21.62 -1.50 -7.09
C ASP A 79 -21.76 -1.11 -5.62
N ASP A 80 -23.00 -1.27 -5.10
CA ASP A 80 -23.49 -0.96 -3.76
C ASP A 80 -22.83 -1.79 -2.64
N ASP A 81 -21.67 -2.41 -2.88
CA ASP A 81 -20.99 -3.30 -1.94
C ASP A 81 -19.84 -2.63 -1.15
N GLY A 82 -19.77 -1.31 -1.21
CA GLY A 82 -18.89 -0.52 -0.35
C GLY A 82 -17.39 -0.65 -0.64
N ILE A 83 -17.01 -1.28 -1.77
CA ILE A 83 -15.62 -1.37 -2.22
C ILE A 83 -15.48 -0.84 -3.64
N THR A 84 -14.60 0.14 -3.83
CA THR A 84 -14.34 0.78 -5.12
C THR A 84 -12.86 0.75 -5.45
N LEU A 85 -12.52 0.57 -6.72
CA LEU A 85 -11.18 0.81 -7.23
C LEU A 85 -11.05 2.31 -7.50
N VAL A 86 -10.27 3.01 -6.68
CA VAL A 86 -10.07 4.47 -6.80
C VAL A 86 -9.00 4.79 -7.85
N HIS A 87 -7.89 4.06 -7.79
CA HIS A 87 -6.78 4.13 -8.75
C HIS A 87 -6.19 2.74 -8.96
N ALA A 88 -5.29 2.60 -9.91
CA ALA A 88 -4.62 1.33 -10.22
C ALA A 88 -3.98 0.64 -8.99
N ASP A 89 -3.60 1.42 -7.99
CA ASP A 89 -2.94 0.97 -6.75
C ASP A 89 -3.73 1.31 -5.49
N THR A 90 -4.98 1.79 -5.62
CA THR A 90 -5.75 2.31 -4.49
C THR A 90 -7.17 1.77 -4.46
N ILE A 91 -7.56 1.22 -3.33
CA ILE A 91 -8.90 0.69 -3.05
C ILE A 91 -9.58 1.60 -2.03
N GLY A 92 -10.80 2.04 -2.33
CA GLY A 92 -11.70 2.68 -1.37
C GLY A 92 -12.61 1.63 -0.73
N ILE A 93 -12.70 1.63 0.60
CA ILE A 93 -13.53 0.70 1.37
C ILE A 93 -14.42 1.53 2.29
N ALA A 94 -15.74 1.40 2.17
CA ALA A 94 -16.71 2.12 2.99
C ALA A 94 -16.87 1.47 4.39
N LEU A 95 -15.74 1.29 5.06
CA LEU A 95 -15.62 0.76 6.42
C LEU A 95 -14.61 1.57 7.23
N PRO A 96 -14.71 1.59 8.57
CA PRO A 96 -13.65 2.07 9.45
C PRO A 96 -12.33 1.32 9.21
N ALA A 97 -11.20 1.96 9.51
CA ALA A 97 -9.87 1.44 9.17
C ALA A 97 -9.57 0.07 9.80
N ASP A 98 -10.00 -0.17 11.01
CA ASP A 98 -9.84 -1.44 11.74
C ASP A 98 -10.64 -2.60 11.12
N GLU A 99 -11.87 -2.30 10.65
CA GLU A 99 -12.70 -3.27 9.93
C GLU A 99 -12.16 -3.53 8.53
N ALA A 100 -11.80 -2.48 7.79
CA ALA A 100 -11.18 -2.59 6.47
C ALA A 100 -9.87 -3.38 6.53
N PHE A 101 -9.05 -3.14 7.56
CA PHE A 101 -7.83 -3.90 7.81
C PHE A 101 -8.12 -5.40 8.01
N THR A 102 -9.18 -5.72 8.76
CA THR A 102 -9.56 -7.12 9.00
C THR A 102 -10.02 -7.81 7.72
N VAL A 103 -10.77 -7.11 6.86
CA VAL A 103 -11.18 -7.62 5.54
C VAL A 103 -9.95 -7.88 4.66
N LEU A 104 -9.04 -6.91 4.56
CA LEU A 104 -7.85 -7.05 3.71
C LEU A 104 -6.87 -8.10 4.24
N LEU A 105 -6.78 -8.28 5.55
CA LEU A 105 -6.00 -9.36 6.16
C LEU A 105 -6.55 -10.73 5.76
N GLU A 106 -7.88 -10.91 5.81
CA GLU A 106 -8.53 -12.15 5.39
C GLU A 106 -8.29 -12.41 3.90
N VAL A 107 -8.38 -11.37 3.05
CA VAL A 107 -8.07 -11.47 1.63
C VAL A 107 -6.61 -11.84 1.41
N ALA A 108 -5.68 -11.20 2.11
CA ALA A 108 -4.25 -11.48 1.98
C ALA A 108 -3.92 -12.96 2.30
N HIS A 109 -4.55 -13.54 3.32
CA HIS A 109 -4.43 -14.96 3.65
C HIS A 109 -5.00 -15.90 2.57
N ARG A 110 -5.96 -15.43 1.77
CA ARG A 110 -6.53 -16.23 0.67
C ARG A 110 -5.65 -16.26 -0.58
N ILE A 111 -4.91 -15.17 -0.83
CA ILE A 111 -4.15 -15.00 -2.07
C ILE A 111 -2.64 -15.16 -1.89
N GLY A 112 -2.13 -15.21 -0.65
CA GLY A 112 -0.71 -15.31 -0.38
C GLY A 112 -0.39 -15.63 1.08
N ASP A 113 0.90 -15.61 1.38
CA ASP A 113 1.44 -15.85 2.73
C ASP A 113 1.68 -14.50 3.42
N VAL A 114 0.93 -14.19 4.48
CA VAL A 114 1.12 -12.98 5.27
C VAL A 114 2.42 -13.08 6.06
N THR A 115 3.36 -12.18 5.80
CA THR A 115 4.70 -12.16 6.40
C THR A 115 4.89 -11.07 7.44
N TYR A 116 4.09 -10.01 7.36
CA TYR A 116 4.15 -8.91 8.31
C TYR A 116 2.77 -8.32 8.57
N LEU A 117 2.52 -7.95 9.82
CA LEU A 117 1.26 -7.39 10.28
C LEU A 117 1.51 -6.31 11.35
N ASP A 118 1.12 -5.09 11.07
CA ASP A 118 1.15 -3.98 12.03
C ASP A 118 -0.21 -3.28 12.08
N ARG A 119 -1.05 -3.68 13.03
CA ARG A 119 -2.38 -3.10 13.21
C ARG A 119 -2.35 -1.64 13.68
N GLN A 120 -1.31 -1.23 14.42
CA GLN A 120 -1.22 0.13 14.94
C GLN A 120 -0.89 1.14 13.84
N ASN A 121 -0.11 0.71 12.86
CA ASN A 121 0.27 1.52 11.70
C ASN A 121 -0.53 1.16 10.44
N GLU A 122 -1.54 0.28 10.57
CA GLU A 122 -2.42 -0.13 9.48
C GLU A 122 -1.62 -0.64 8.26
N LEU A 123 -0.61 -1.47 8.52
CA LEU A 123 0.29 -2.01 7.52
C LEU A 123 0.23 -3.55 7.49
N LEU A 124 0.17 -4.10 6.28
CA LEU A 124 0.13 -5.52 6.01
C LEU A 124 1.10 -5.85 4.87
N GLU A 125 1.91 -6.91 5.03
CA GLU A 125 2.71 -7.47 3.95
C GLU A 125 2.36 -8.93 3.71
N ALA A 126 2.24 -9.31 2.43
CA ALA A 126 2.04 -10.69 2.03
C ALA A 126 2.92 -11.06 0.82
N LEU A 127 3.36 -12.30 0.78
CA LEU A 127 4.07 -12.86 -0.36
C LEU A 127 3.09 -13.52 -1.30
N LEU A 128 3.06 -13.05 -2.54
CA LEU A 128 2.29 -13.63 -3.62
C LEU A 128 3.22 -14.47 -4.51
N ARG A 129 2.71 -15.58 -5.02
CA ARG A 129 3.40 -16.36 -6.03
C ARG A 129 2.63 -16.28 -7.35
N THR A 130 3.26 -15.76 -8.39
CA THR A 130 2.66 -15.69 -9.73
C THR A 130 2.65 -17.07 -10.39
N GLU A 131 1.81 -17.25 -11.41
CA GLU A 131 1.79 -18.48 -12.23
C GLU A 131 3.13 -18.77 -12.89
N GLN A 132 3.94 -17.74 -13.14
CA GLN A 132 5.30 -17.84 -13.69
C GLN A 132 6.35 -18.21 -12.63
N GLY A 133 5.94 -18.41 -11.36
CA GLY A 133 6.81 -18.77 -10.26
C GLY A 133 7.62 -17.61 -9.67
N VAL A 134 7.29 -16.38 -10.01
CA VAL A 134 7.90 -15.17 -9.40
C VAL A 134 7.28 -14.95 -8.03
N THR A 135 8.13 -14.76 -7.02
CA THR A 135 7.67 -14.35 -5.69
C THR A 135 7.65 -12.82 -5.60
N VAL A 136 6.49 -12.28 -5.24
CA VAL A 136 6.23 -10.85 -5.16
C VAL A 136 5.85 -10.49 -3.72
N SER A 137 6.53 -9.50 -3.13
CA SER A 137 6.08 -8.89 -1.89
C SER A 137 5.00 -7.85 -2.23
N MET A 138 3.84 -8.02 -1.63
CA MET A 138 2.73 -7.07 -1.68
C MET A 138 2.62 -6.39 -0.33
N VAL A 139 2.73 -5.06 -0.33
CA VAL A 139 2.52 -4.25 0.87
C VAL A 139 1.22 -3.47 0.70
N ILE A 140 0.35 -3.55 1.71
CA ILE A 140 -0.89 -2.79 1.80
C ILE A 140 -0.78 -1.86 3.00
N SER A 141 -1.00 -0.57 2.78
CA SER A 141 -1.11 0.42 3.85
C SER A 141 -2.48 1.09 3.80
N LEU A 142 -3.16 1.21 4.94
CA LEU A 142 -4.48 1.78 5.01
C LEU A 142 -4.44 3.21 5.56
N GLN A 143 -5.44 3.98 5.19
CA GLN A 143 -5.68 5.31 5.74
C GLN A 143 -7.18 5.57 5.86
N GLY A 144 -7.66 5.69 7.09
CA GLY A 144 -9.03 6.12 7.34
C GLY A 144 -9.24 7.59 6.94
N ARG A 145 -10.34 7.89 6.29
CA ARG A 145 -10.79 9.25 5.96
C ARG A 145 -11.90 9.69 6.91
N ALA A 146 -12.00 10.98 7.14
CA ALA A 146 -13.07 11.56 7.97
C ALA A 146 -14.50 11.27 7.43
N SER A 147 -14.62 10.90 6.15
CA SER A 147 -15.85 10.48 5.49
C SER A 147 -16.35 9.08 5.91
N GLY A 148 -15.62 8.33 6.72
CA GLY A 148 -15.92 6.94 7.05
C GLY A 148 -15.47 5.92 5.99
N VAL A 149 -14.75 6.38 4.98
CA VAL A 149 -14.13 5.55 3.96
C VAL A 149 -12.67 5.34 4.33
N THR A 150 -12.17 4.13 4.15
CA THR A 150 -10.76 3.79 4.28
C THR A 150 -10.15 3.59 2.90
N GLU A 151 -9.05 4.26 2.63
CA GLU A 151 -8.25 4.01 1.43
C GLU A 151 -7.12 3.02 1.75
N ALA A 152 -7.00 2.00 0.92
CA ALA A 152 -5.92 1.03 0.98
C ALA A 152 -5.01 1.17 -0.24
N PHE A 153 -3.72 1.35 0.00
CA PHE A 153 -2.70 1.54 -1.03
C PHE A 153 -1.90 0.27 -1.19
N VAL A 154 -1.80 -0.22 -2.41
CA VAL A 154 -1.14 -1.47 -2.75
C VAL A 154 0.19 -1.17 -3.44
N THR A 155 1.27 -1.78 -2.96
CA THR A 155 2.57 -1.72 -3.63
C THR A 155 3.13 -3.12 -3.81
N LEU A 156 3.80 -3.37 -4.94
CA LEU A 156 4.38 -4.66 -5.29
C LEU A 156 5.89 -4.55 -5.47
N GLU A 157 6.61 -5.60 -5.07
CA GLU A 157 8.04 -5.73 -5.30
C GLU A 157 8.40 -7.18 -5.65
N ALA A 158 9.16 -7.37 -6.73
CA ALA A 158 9.70 -8.69 -7.04
C ALA A 158 10.85 -9.02 -6.08
N LEU A 159 10.76 -10.14 -5.39
CA LEU A 159 11.87 -10.66 -4.58
C LEU A 159 12.86 -11.46 -5.44
N ASP A 160 12.40 -11.97 -6.59
CA ASP A 160 13.16 -12.77 -7.55
C ASP A 160 13.08 -12.15 -8.95
N ALA A 161 13.59 -10.93 -9.12
CA ALA A 161 13.52 -10.18 -10.39
C ALA A 161 14.16 -10.92 -11.60
N ALA A 162 15.00 -11.93 -11.34
CA ALA A 162 15.63 -12.75 -12.38
C ALA A 162 14.67 -13.76 -13.03
N ARG A 163 13.48 -14.02 -12.49
CA ARG A 163 12.57 -15.07 -12.91
C ARG A 163 11.38 -14.65 -13.75
N GLY A 164 11.12 -13.37 -13.90
CA GLY A 164 10.00 -12.90 -14.71
C GLY A 164 9.59 -11.45 -14.43
N ALA A 165 8.61 -10.96 -15.17
CA ALA A 165 8.05 -9.64 -14.99
C ALA A 165 7.16 -9.58 -13.73
N LEU A 166 7.16 -8.42 -13.06
CA LEU A 166 6.18 -8.12 -12.02
C LEU A 166 4.77 -8.11 -12.61
N PRO A 167 3.76 -8.64 -11.90
CA PRO A 167 2.37 -8.41 -12.27
C PRO A 167 2.07 -6.90 -12.23
N LEU A 168 1.13 -6.45 -13.04
CA LEU A 168 0.67 -5.08 -12.95
C LEU A 168 0.00 -4.86 -11.60
N VAL A 169 0.29 -3.74 -10.96
CA VAL A 169 -0.34 -3.36 -9.69
C VAL A 169 -1.86 -3.35 -9.85
N ALA A 170 -2.37 -2.85 -10.97
CA ALA A 170 -3.78 -2.81 -11.29
C ALA A 170 -4.45 -4.20 -11.24
N ASP A 171 -3.79 -5.25 -11.76
CA ASP A 171 -4.34 -6.60 -11.76
C ASP A 171 -4.43 -7.18 -10.35
N VAL A 172 -3.40 -6.95 -9.54
CA VAL A 172 -3.38 -7.40 -8.14
C VAL A 172 -4.40 -6.62 -7.31
N THR A 173 -4.54 -5.32 -7.55
CA THR A 173 -5.53 -4.49 -6.86
C THR A 173 -6.96 -4.90 -7.24
N ALA A 174 -7.22 -5.21 -8.51
CA ALA A 174 -8.51 -5.74 -8.96
C ALA A 174 -8.82 -7.11 -8.33
N LEU A 175 -7.81 -7.98 -8.20
CA LEU A 175 -7.93 -9.25 -7.50
C LEU A 175 -8.29 -9.06 -6.03
N LEU A 176 -7.63 -8.12 -5.33
CA LEU A 176 -7.94 -7.77 -3.95
C LEU A 176 -9.39 -7.29 -3.80
N VAL A 177 -9.85 -6.39 -4.69
CA VAL A 177 -11.25 -5.90 -4.71
C VAL A 177 -12.23 -7.05 -4.88
N SER A 178 -11.99 -7.95 -5.83
CA SER A 178 -12.86 -9.10 -6.08
C SER A 178 -12.98 -10.01 -4.85
N HIS A 179 -11.86 -10.33 -4.20
CA HIS A 179 -11.87 -11.16 -2.99
C HIS A 179 -12.48 -10.43 -1.79
N ALA A 180 -12.23 -9.13 -1.65
CA ALA A 180 -12.79 -8.33 -0.56
C ALA A 180 -14.33 -8.25 -0.65
N ARG A 181 -14.88 -8.11 -1.84
CA ARG A 181 -16.33 -8.20 -2.11
C ARG A 181 -16.89 -9.54 -1.65
N GLN A 182 -16.20 -10.64 -1.95
CA GLN A 182 -16.62 -11.98 -1.50
C GLN A 182 -16.58 -12.12 0.03
N VAL A 183 -15.58 -11.54 0.70
CA VAL A 183 -15.50 -11.54 2.16
C VAL A 183 -16.65 -10.76 2.77
N LEU A 184 -16.97 -9.59 2.22
CA LEU A 184 -18.09 -8.77 2.71
C LEU A 184 -19.45 -9.40 2.46
N ALA A 185 -19.65 -10.00 1.30
CA ALA A 185 -20.91 -10.70 0.96
C ALA A 185 -21.14 -11.95 1.83
N GLY A 186 -20.10 -12.51 2.44
CA GLY A 186 -20.19 -13.69 3.33
C GLY A 186 -20.37 -13.37 4.80
N ARG A 187 -20.40 -12.09 5.18
CA ARG A 187 -20.58 -11.61 6.56
C ARG A 187 -22.06 -11.29 6.83
#